data_16b99430dcaa2eb9f036efba6e09052c
#
_entry.id   16b99430dcaa2eb9f036efba6e09052c
#
_cell.length_a   1.000
_cell.length_b   1.000
_cell.length_c   1.000
_cell.angle_alpha   90.00
_cell.angle_beta   90.00
_cell.angle_gamma   90.00
#
_symmetry.space_group_name_H-M   'P 1'
#
loop_
_entity.id
_entity.type
_entity.pdbx_description
1 polymer ?
#
loop_
_entity_poly.entity_id
_entity_poly.type
_entity_poly.pdbx_seq_one_letter_code
_entity_poly.pdbx_strand_id
1 'polypeptide(L)' 'MIAESVRLGRDVSIPQPTLVNLYGCEIGDDTKIGSFVEIQKNVRIGARCKISSHSFVCDGVT' A
#
# COMPACT_ATOMS: atom_id res chain seq x y z
N MET A 1 0.85 -9.22 -4.75
CA MET A 1 -0.42 -9.75 -4.23
C MET A 1 -1.10 -8.73 -3.32
N ILE A 2 -2.37 -8.53 -3.50
CA ILE A 2 -3.14 -7.64 -2.62
C ILE A 2 -4.15 -8.51 -1.87
N ALA A 3 -3.98 -8.61 -0.56
CA ALA A 3 -4.85 -9.45 0.26
C ALA A 3 -6.27 -8.87 0.33
N GLU A 4 -7.26 -9.70 0.57
CA GLU A 4 -8.66 -9.26 0.65
C GLU A 4 -8.90 -8.28 1.79
N SER A 5 -8.10 -8.37 2.85
CA SER A 5 -8.24 -7.50 4.02
C SER A 5 -7.67 -6.09 3.81
N VAL A 6 -7.05 -5.82 2.67
CA VAL A 6 -6.52 -4.49 2.38
C VAL A 6 -7.67 -3.52 2.10
N ARG A 7 -7.61 -2.34 2.72
CA ARG A 7 -8.59 -1.28 2.48
C ARG A 7 -7.95 -0.18 1.67
N LEU A 8 -8.48 0.04 0.47
CA LEU A 8 -7.99 1.08 -0.42
C LEU A 8 -8.99 2.23 -0.45
N GLY A 9 -8.48 3.44 -0.27
CA GLY A 9 -9.28 4.64 -0.44
C GLY A 9 -9.59 4.89 -1.91
N ARG A 10 -10.14 6.07 -2.23
CA ARG A 10 -10.47 6.42 -3.60
C ARG A 10 -9.22 6.81 -4.36
N ASP A 11 -9.21 6.41 -5.63
CA ASP A 11 -8.15 6.80 -6.57
C ASP A 11 -6.74 6.41 -6.13
N VAL A 12 -6.64 5.31 -5.39
CA VAL A 12 -5.34 4.72 -5.07
C VAL A 12 -4.76 4.12 -6.34
N SER A 13 -3.54 4.52 -6.68
CA SER A 13 -2.87 4.06 -7.89
C SER A 13 -1.85 2.97 -7.56
N ILE A 14 -2.05 1.79 -8.14
CA ILE A 14 -1.12 0.68 -8.03
C ILE A 14 -0.85 0.17 -9.44
N PRO A 15 0.05 0.86 -10.19
CA PRO A 15 0.26 0.54 -11.61
C PRO A 15 0.71 -0.90 -11.86
N GLN A 16 1.42 -1.49 -10.92
CA GLN A 16 1.93 -2.85 -11.06
C GLN A 16 1.43 -3.73 -9.91
N PRO A 17 0.13 -4.07 -9.91
CA PRO A 17 -0.43 -4.80 -8.76
C PRO A 17 0.16 -6.19 -8.56
N THR A 18 0.71 -6.80 -9.61
CA THR A 18 1.34 -8.12 -9.47
C THR A 18 2.74 -8.03 -8.86
N LEU A 19 3.31 -6.83 -8.78
CA LEU A 19 4.66 -6.62 -8.26
C LEU A 19 4.66 -6.03 -6.85
N VAL A 20 3.51 -6.03 -6.18
CA VAL A 20 3.41 -5.54 -4.81
C VAL A 20 2.81 -6.60 -3.91
N ASN A 21 3.11 -6.51 -2.62
CA ASN A 21 2.51 -7.37 -1.61
C ASN A 21 1.91 -6.48 -0.53
N LEU A 22 0.58 -6.40 -0.51
CA LEU A 22 -0.14 -5.63 0.49
C LEU A 22 -0.92 -6.60 1.37
N TYR A 23 -0.65 -6.55 2.65
CA TYR A 23 -1.35 -7.36 3.65
C TYR A 23 -2.39 -6.46 4.34
N GLY A 24 -3.03 -6.88 5.38
CA GLY A 24 -4.15 -6.16 5.98
C GLY A 24 -3.85 -4.71 6.41
N CYS A 25 -3.61 -3.83 5.47
CA CYS A 25 -3.28 -2.43 5.68
C CYS A 25 -4.39 -1.52 5.15
N GLU A 26 -4.32 -0.23 5.50
CA GLU A 26 -5.21 0.79 4.97
C GLU A 26 -4.41 1.80 4.18
N ILE A 27 -4.86 2.10 2.98
CA ILE A 27 -4.21 3.07 2.10
C ILE A 27 -5.19 4.23 1.89
N GLY A 28 -4.77 5.43 2.23
CA GLY A 28 -5.62 6.62 2.08
C GLY A 28 -5.84 7.02 0.63
N ASP A 29 -6.78 7.96 0.43
CA ASP A 29 -7.16 8.41 -0.91
C ASP A 29 -5.99 9.03 -1.67
N ASP A 30 -6.00 8.88 -2.99
CA ASP A 30 -5.03 9.50 -3.90
C ASP A 30 -3.57 9.13 -3.61
N THR A 31 -3.34 7.99 -2.97
CA THR A 31 -1.99 7.50 -2.70
C THR A 31 -1.49 6.67 -3.87
N LYS A 32 -0.21 6.77 -4.16
CA LYS A 32 0.44 6.02 -5.24
C LYS A 32 1.41 5.01 -4.67
N ILE A 33 1.30 3.77 -5.12
CA ILE A 33 2.16 2.66 -4.67
C ILE A 33 3.01 2.23 -5.87
N GLY A 34 4.32 2.31 -5.73
CA GLY A 34 5.25 1.91 -6.78
C GLY A 34 5.40 0.39 -6.88
N SER A 35 6.33 -0.04 -7.73
CA SER A 35 6.62 -1.45 -7.95
C SER A 35 7.49 -2.02 -6.84
N PHE A 36 7.38 -3.33 -6.61
CA PHE A 36 8.21 -4.03 -5.62
C PHE A 36 8.07 -3.42 -4.23
N VAL A 37 6.84 -3.10 -3.85
CA VAL A 37 6.53 -2.55 -2.53
C VAL A 37 5.88 -3.65 -1.71
N GLU A 38 6.29 -3.77 -0.45
CA GLU A 38 5.63 -4.66 0.50
C GLU A 38 5.16 -3.85 1.69
N ILE A 39 3.87 -3.95 2.01
CA ILE A 39 3.27 -3.27 3.16
C ILE A 39 2.62 -4.33 4.03
N GLN A 40 3.10 -4.45 5.26
CA GLN A 40 2.65 -5.46 6.20
C GLN A 40 1.28 -5.10 6.77
N LYS A 41 0.71 -6.03 7.53
CA LYS A 41 -0.57 -5.83 8.19
C LYS A 41 -0.49 -4.72 9.24
N ASN A 42 -1.63 -4.18 9.62
CA ASN A 42 -1.74 -3.15 10.65
C ASN A 42 -0.98 -1.87 10.31
N VAL A 43 -0.75 -1.61 9.03
CA VAL A 43 -0.14 -0.37 8.56
C VAL A 43 -1.25 0.56 8.09
N ARG A 44 -1.07 1.83 8.37
CA ARG A 44 -1.99 2.86 7.87
C ARG A 44 -1.21 3.91 7.11
N ILE A 45 -1.52 4.06 5.84
CA ILE A 45 -0.92 5.06 4.97
C ILE A 45 -1.93 6.19 4.79
N GLY A 46 -1.50 7.42 5.02
CA GLY A 46 -2.36 8.59 4.88
C GLY A 46 -2.73 8.87 3.43
N ALA A 47 -3.56 9.91 3.24
CA ALA A 47 -3.97 10.30 1.91
C ALA A 47 -2.85 11.06 1.19
N ARG A 48 -2.91 11.02 -0.15
CA ARG A 48 -2.00 11.76 -1.03
C ARG A 48 -0.52 11.46 -0.77
N CYS A 49 -0.23 10.23 -0.36
CA CYS A 49 1.14 9.79 -0.16
C CYS A 49 1.68 9.13 -1.43
N LYS A 50 2.99 8.99 -1.48
CA LYS A 50 3.65 8.25 -2.55
C LYS A 50 4.62 7.27 -1.93
N ILE A 51 4.42 6.00 -2.23
CA ILE A 51 5.33 4.94 -1.77
C ILE A 51 6.21 4.59 -2.95
N SER A 52 7.50 4.90 -2.82
CA SER A 52 8.47 4.68 -3.90
C SER A 52 8.70 3.19 -4.13
N SER A 53 9.21 2.85 -5.31
CA SER A 53 9.56 1.48 -5.64
C SER A 53 10.55 0.90 -4.65
N HIS A 54 10.49 -0.43 -4.45
CA HIS A 54 11.39 -1.17 -3.57
C HIS A 54 11.30 -0.72 -2.11
N SER A 55 10.10 -0.32 -1.68
CA SER A 55 9.89 0.08 -0.29
C SER A 55 9.33 -1.07 0.53
N PHE A 56 9.67 -1.09 1.79
CA PHE A 56 9.13 -2.05 2.75
C PHE A 56 8.58 -1.27 3.96
N VAL A 57 7.32 -1.52 4.29
CA VAL A 57 6.69 -0.89 5.45
C VAL A 57 6.35 -1.98 6.46
N CYS A 58 6.94 -1.87 7.63
CA CYS A 58 6.80 -2.86 8.69
C CYS A 58 5.40 -2.86 9.31
N ASP A 59 5.05 -3.99 9.91
CA ASP A 59 3.81 -4.14 10.67
C ASP A 59 3.70 -3.02 11.72
N GLY A 60 2.52 -2.41 11.81
CA GLY A 60 2.23 -1.43 12.84
C GLY A 60 2.67 0.00 12.55
N VAL A 61 3.23 0.28 11.38
CA VAL A 61 3.62 1.64 11.00
C VAL A 61 2.40 2.46 10.61
N THR A 62 2.41 3.71 10.98
CA THR A 62 1.33 4.65 10.64
C THR A 62 1.88 5.83 9.88
#